data_4160375bb358bfb19885b68eba000965
#
_entry.id   4160375bb358bfb19885b68eba000965
#
_cell.length_a   1.000
_cell.length_b   1.000
_cell.length_c   1.000
_cell.angle_alpha   90.00
_cell.angle_beta   90.00
_cell.angle_gamma   90.00
#
_symmetry.space_group_name_H-M   'P 1'
#
loop_
_entity.id
_entity.type
_entity.pdbx_description
1 polymer ?
#
loop_
_entity_poly.entity_id
_entity_poly.type
_entity_poly.pdbx_seq_one_letter_code
_entity_poly.pdbx_strand_id
1 'polypeptide(L)'
;MQTMRTCNNCRGTGKVIKEPCETCKGKGTVRKQVKLTVKIPAGIRNGEKIRLLGQGKSGENGGKNGDLFVKINLKDDKKFKIMGNNIYTNIYLTPWEAALGAKIDISAIDENISLLVPQGIESGEKITIPNKGYKDGQGGRGELVAEVKIMIPKHL
;
A
#
# COMPACT_ATOMS: atom_id res chain seq x y z
N MET A 1 -4.94 14.96 -6.11
CA MET A 1 -4.20 16.06 -5.47
C MET A 1 -4.46 17.34 -6.22
N GLN A 2 -4.77 18.39 -5.53
CA GLN A 2 -5.03 19.69 -6.14
C GLN A 2 -3.81 20.59 -5.96
N THR A 3 -3.28 21.12 -7.04
CA THR A 3 -2.20 22.12 -7.00
C THR A 3 -2.71 23.43 -7.56
N MET A 4 -2.26 24.56 -6.98
CA MET A 4 -2.55 25.88 -7.49
C MET A 4 -1.43 26.33 -8.42
N ARG A 5 -1.76 26.75 -9.62
CA ARG A 5 -0.83 27.31 -10.60
C ARG A 5 -1.22 28.72 -10.96
N THR A 6 -0.22 29.53 -11.31
CA THR A 6 -0.45 30.88 -11.81
C THR A 6 -1.23 30.83 -13.14
N CYS A 7 -2.26 31.62 -13.24
CA CYS A 7 -3.05 31.73 -14.46
C CYS A 7 -2.21 32.32 -15.60
N ASN A 8 -2.15 31.67 -16.73
CA ASN A 8 -1.38 32.14 -17.90
C ASN A 8 -1.97 33.42 -18.52
N ASN A 9 -3.24 33.67 -18.33
CA ASN A 9 -3.90 34.83 -18.92
C ASN A 9 -3.63 36.14 -18.15
N CYS A 10 -3.71 36.09 -16.82
CA CYS A 10 -3.47 37.27 -15.97
C CYS A 10 -2.10 37.22 -15.24
N ARG A 11 -1.32 36.14 -15.41
CA ARG A 11 -0.01 35.92 -14.78
C ARG A 11 0.01 36.10 -13.26
N GLY A 12 -1.08 35.75 -12.60
CA GLY A 12 -1.20 35.85 -11.16
C GLY A 12 -1.52 37.23 -10.61
N THR A 13 -1.71 38.24 -11.44
CA THR A 13 -2.05 39.58 -10.99
C THR A 13 -3.50 39.74 -10.55
N GLY A 14 -4.38 38.90 -11.07
CA GLY A 14 -5.83 38.98 -10.83
C GLY A 14 -6.49 40.20 -11.45
N LYS A 15 -5.73 41.07 -12.10
CA LYS A 15 -6.20 42.29 -12.73
C LYS A 15 -6.21 42.12 -14.24
N VAL A 16 -7.41 42.04 -14.80
CA VAL A 16 -7.66 42.02 -16.25
C VAL A 16 -8.36 43.32 -16.63
N ILE A 17 -7.84 43.97 -17.65
CA ILE A 17 -8.16 45.39 -17.98
C ILE A 17 -9.62 45.61 -18.30
N LYS A 18 -10.36 44.66 -18.84
CA LYS A 18 -11.75 44.81 -19.24
C LYS A 18 -12.70 43.70 -18.85
N GLU A 19 -12.20 42.46 -18.72
CA GLU A 19 -12.99 41.29 -18.38
C GLU A 19 -12.25 40.38 -17.44
N PRO A 20 -12.91 39.73 -16.45
CA PRO A 20 -12.25 38.75 -15.60
C PRO A 20 -11.68 37.57 -16.43
N CYS A 21 -10.55 37.09 -16.07
CA CYS A 21 -9.98 35.90 -16.68
C CYS A 21 -10.95 34.70 -16.53
N GLU A 22 -11.36 34.08 -17.60
CA GLU A 22 -12.29 32.96 -17.58
C GLU A 22 -11.70 31.73 -16.83
N THR A 23 -10.38 31.57 -16.88
CA THR A 23 -9.70 30.44 -16.24
C THR A 23 -9.58 30.59 -14.73
N CYS A 24 -9.20 31.75 -14.24
CA CYS A 24 -9.00 32.03 -12.80
C CYS A 24 -10.04 32.98 -12.20
N LYS A 25 -10.97 33.51 -13.02
CA LYS A 25 -12.00 34.47 -12.60
C LYS A 25 -11.44 35.67 -11.82
N GLY A 26 -10.25 36.14 -12.22
CA GLY A 26 -9.57 37.28 -11.58
C GLY A 26 -8.82 36.97 -10.29
N LYS A 27 -8.78 35.73 -9.84
CA LYS A 27 -8.06 35.31 -8.62
C LYS A 27 -6.54 35.19 -8.77
N GLY A 28 -6.05 35.16 -10.01
CA GLY A 28 -4.61 35.02 -10.31
C GLY A 28 -4.07 33.61 -10.23
N THR A 29 -4.80 32.67 -9.68
CA THR A 29 -4.43 31.26 -9.55
C THR A 29 -5.59 30.34 -9.95
N VAL A 30 -5.25 29.16 -10.47
CA VAL A 30 -6.21 28.14 -10.87
C VAL A 30 -5.93 26.86 -10.11
N ARG A 31 -6.99 26.25 -9.55
CA ARG A 31 -6.90 24.90 -9.01
C ARG A 31 -6.97 23.88 -10.13
N LYS A 32 -5.95 23.08 -10.27
CA LYS A 32 -5.94 21.93 -11.15
C LYS A 32 -5.80 20.64 -10.37
N GLN A 33 -6.60 19.64 -10.73
CA GLN A 33 -6.32 18.27 -10.29
C GLN A 33 -5.20 17.70 -11.12
N VAL A 34 -4.12 17.32 -10.46
CA VAL A 34 -2.98 16.66 -11.09
C VAL A 34 -2.93 15.23 -10.60
N LYS A 35 -2.99 14.28 -11.52
CA LYS A 35 -2.77 12.87 -11.21
C LYS A 35 -1.27 12.62 -11.18
N LEU A 36 -0.77 12.19 -10.03
CA LEU A 36 0.62 11.82 -9.84
C LEU A 36 0.71 10.30 -9.72
N THR A 37 1.61 9.72 -10.48
CA THR A 37 1.97 8.31 -10.33
C THR A 37 3.11 8.20 -9.33
N VAL A 38 2.84 7.54 -8.21
CA VAL A 38 3.84 7.31 -7.17
C VAL A 38 4.28 5.87 -7.22
N LYS A 39 5.58 5.63 -7.38
CA LYS A 39 6.15 4.30 -7.21
C LYS A 39 6.40 4.05 -5.74
N ILE A 40 5.68 3.07 -5.20
CA ILE A 40 5.87 2.63 -3.82
C ILE A 40 6.91 1.52 -3.82
N PRO A 41 8.06 1.72 -3.16
CA PRO A 41 9.08 0.69 -3.08
C PRO A 41 8.59 -0.50 -2.23
N ALA A 42 9.06 -1.69 -2.58
CA ALA A 42 8.79 -2.87 -1.76
C ALA A 42 9.47 -2.73 -0.39
N GLY A 43 8.80 -3.18 0.67
CA GLY A 43 9.33 -3.09 2.02
C GLY A 43 9.07 -1.77 2.74
N ILE A 44 8.22 -0.90 2.19
CA ILE A 44 7.85 0.34 2.84
C ILE A 44 7.09 0.06 4.15
N ARG A 45 7.42 0.82 5.18
CA ARG A 45 6.80 0.67 6.50
C ARG A 45 5.71 1.71 6.74
N ASN A 46 4.85 1.41 7.70
CA ASN A 46 3.82 2.35 8.12
C ASN A 46 4.45 3.62 8.69
N GLY A 47 4.00 4.76 8.19
CA GLY A 47 4.50 6.06 8.60
C GLY A 47 5.73 6.56 7.82
N GLU A 48 6.26 5.79 6.89
CA GLU A 48 7.31 6.27 5.99
C GLU A 48 6.80 7.36 5.05
N LYS A 49 7.70 8.27 4.73
CA LYS A 49 7.42 9.39 3.83
C LYS A 49 8.20 9.20 2.52
N ILE A 50 7.50 9.34 1.41
CA ILE A 50 8.10 9.36 0.08
C ILE A 50 8.19 10.82 -0.36
N ARG A 51 9.37 11.23 -0.77
CA ARG A 51 9.61 12.57 -1.31
C ARG A 51 9.48 12.54 -2.84
N LEU A 52 8.62 13.40 -3.35
CA LEU A 52 8.48 13.62 -4.79
C LEU A 52 9.07 14.99 -5.13
N LEU A 53 10.17 14.99 -5.85
CA LEU A 53 10.88 16.21 -6.23
C LEU A 53 10.08 17.01 -7.25
N GLY A 54 9.94 18.32 -7.02
CA GLY A 54 9.29 19.23 -7.93
C GLY A 54 7.78 19.06 -8.08
N GLN A 55 7.14 18.24 -7.27
CA GLN A 55 5.70 17.96 -7.32
C GLN A 55 4.90 18.64 -6.22
N GLY A 56 5.55 19.48 -5.44
CA GLY A 56 4.93 20.23 -4.38
C GLY A 56 4.27 21.53 -4.86
N LYS A 57 4.15 22.47 -3.95
CA LYS A 57 3.56 23.78 -4.22
C LYS A 57 4.34 24.52 -5.29
N SER A 58 3.65 25.19 -6.19
CA SER A 58 4.28 26.04 -7.22
C SER A 58 5.09 27.17 -6.58
N GLY A 59 6.28 27.40 -7.12
CA GLY A 59 7.10 28.53 -6.72
C GLY A 59 6.47 29.87 -7.14
N GLU A 60 6.80 30.92 -6.42
CA GLU A 60 6.39 32.28 -6.77
C GLU A 60 7.37 32.92 -7.76
N ASN A 61 6.88 33.80 -8.62
CA ASN A 61 7.71 34.59 -9.55
C ASN A 61 8.67 33.78 -10.42
N GLY A 62 8.22 32.63 -10.93
CA GLY A 62 9.05 31.74 -11.76
C GLY A 62 10.03 30.88 -10.98
N GLY A 63 9.92 30.81 -9.66
CA GLY A 63 10.68 29.91 -8.82
C GLY A 63 10.36 28.43 -9.08
N LYS A 64 11.24 27.54 -8.65
CA LYS A 64 11.05 26.10 -8.76
C LYS A 64 9.93 25.65 -7.82
N ASN A 65 9.19 24.61 -8.25
CA ASN A 65 8.21 23.96 -7.40
C ASN A 65 8.89 23.32 -6.18
N GLY A 66 8.21 23.35 -5.05
CA GLY A 66 8.65 22.61 -3.88
C GLY A 66 8.52 21.11 -4.07
N ASP A 67 8.88 20.34 -3.06
CA ASP A 67 8.77 18.90 -3.04
C ASP A 67 7.46 18.48 -2.37
N LEU A 68 6.95 17.34 -2.79
CA LEU A 68 5.79 16.72 -2.17
C LEU A 68 6.23 15.56 -1.29
N PHE A 69 5.75 15.54 -0.07
CA PHE A 69 5.94 14.42 0.86
C PHE A 69 4.64 13.64 0.99
N VAL A 70 4.72 12.35 0.67
CA VAL A 70 3.58 11.44 0.81
C VAL A 70 3.85 10.52 1.99
N LYS A 71 3.02 10.62 3.02
CA LYS A 71 3.07 9.72 4.16
C LYS A 71 2.28 8.46 3.85
N ILE A 72 2.92 7.32 3.98
CA ILE A 72 2.30 6.02 3.74
C ILE A 72 1.69 5.48 5.02
N ASN A 73 0.40 5.21 4.99
CA ASN A 73 -0.31 4.51 6.05
C ASN A 73 -0.70 3.12 5.53
N LEU A 74 -0.14 2.09 6.14
CA LEU A 74 -0.51 0.71 5.81
C LEU A 74 -1.78 0.34 6.56
N LYS A 75 -2.75 -0.20 5.84
CA LYS A 75 -3.93 -0.81 6.44
C LYS A 75 -3.70 -2.30 6.64
N ASP A 76 -4.17 -2.80 7.77
CA ASP A 76 -4.20 -4.24 7.99
C ASP A 76 -5.21 -4.89 7.04
N ASP A 77 -4.77 -5.96 6.37
CA ASP A 77 -5.65 -6.80 5.60
C ASP A 77 -6.33 -7.82 6.53
N LYS A 78 -7.55 -8.22 6.19
CA LYS A 78 -8.27 -9.27 6.93
C LYS A 78 -7.56 -10.62 6.87
N LYS A 79 -6.82 -10.88 5.81
CA LYS A 79 -6.08 -12.13 5.60
C LYS A 79 -4.67 -12.11 6.15
N PHE A 80 -4.03 -10.96 6.13
CA PHE A 80 -2.61 -10.83 6.45
C PHE A 80 -2.38 -9.74 7.49
N LYS A 81 -1.61 -10.07 8.52
CA LYS A 81 -1.10 -9.11 9.48
C LYS A 81 0.41 -8.99 9.32
N ILE A 82 0.92 -7.78 9.29
CA ILE A 82 2.34 -7.51 9.17
C ILE A 82 2.89 -7.17 10.55
N MET A 83 3.89 -7.92 11.00
CA MET A 83 4.63 -7.62 12.23
C MET A 83 6.12 -7.64 11.90
N GLY A 84 6.75 -6.44 11.85
CA GLY A 84 8.12 -6.33 11.38
C GLY A 84 8.24 -6.76 9.91
N ASN A 85 9.05 -7.76 9.64
CA ASN A 85 9.22 -8.35 8.31
C ASN A 85 8.40 -9.64 8.13
N ASN A 86 7.70 -10.08 9.16
CA ASN A 86 6.91 -11.30 9.12
C ASN A 86 5.46 -11.00 8.78
N ILE A 87 4.85 -11.91 8.06
CA ILE A 87 3.44 -11.85 7.70
C ILE A 87 2.72 -13.00 8.38
N TYR A 88 1.64 -12.68 9.07
CA TYR A 88 0.80 -13.67 9.75
C TYR A 88 -0.49 -13.86 8.98
N THR A 89 -0.84 -15.09 8.72
CA THR A 89 -2.10 -15.46 8.08
C THR A 89 -2.74 -16.64 8.81
N ASN A 90 -4.03 -16.83 8.59
CA ASN A 90 -4.76 -17.97 9.15
C ASN A 90 -5.06 -18.98 8.07
N ILE A 91 -4.90 -20.24 8.38
CA ILE A 91 -5.29 -21.37 7.55
C ILE A 91 -6.44 -22.10 8.22
N TYR A 92 -7.48 -22.35 7.47
CA TYR A 92 -8.63 -23.10 7.96
C TYR A 92 -8.58 -24.52 7.42
N LEU A 93 -8.57 -25.48 8.34
CA LEU A 93 -8.54 -26.90 8.02
C LEU A 93 -9.80 -27.59 8.57
N THR A 94 -10.21 -28.62 7.88
CA THR A 94 -11.20 -29.54 8.43
C THR A 94 -10.53 -30.53 9.41
N PRO A 95 -11.29 -31.12 10.37
CA PRO A 95 -10.69 -32.02 11.33
C PRO A 95 -9.99 -33.24 10.71
N TRP A 96 -10.52 -33.76 9.61
CA TRP A 96 -9.89 -34.88 8.90
C TRP A 96 -8.62 -34.48 8.14
N GLU A 97 -8.56 -33.29 7.57
CA GLU A 97 -7.34 -32.75 6.95
C GLU A 97 -6.23 -32.55 7.99
N ALA A 98 -6.59 -32.07 9.18
CA ALA A 98 -5.64 -31.93 10.27
C ALA A 98 -5.14 -33.27 10.81
N ALA A 99 -6.02 -34.27 10.89
CA ALA A 99 -5.68 -35.61 11.40
C ALA A 99 -4.82 -36.43 10.42
N LEU A 100 -5.13 -36.36 9.14
CA LEU A 100 -4.47 -37.15 8.09
C LEU A 100 -3.28 -36.42 7.45
N GLY A 101 -3.20 -35.13 7.65
CA GLY A 101 -2.32 -34.26 6.86
C GLY A 101 -2.92 -33.93 5.49
N ALA A 102 -2.63 -32.78 5.00
CA ALA A 102 -3.12 -32.33 3.70
C ALA A 102 -2.09 -31.44 3.00
N LYS A 103 -2.15 -31.45 1.69
CA LYS A 103 -1.48 -30.45 0.87
C LYS A 103 -2.50 -29.37 0.54
N ILE A 104 -2.24 -28.17 1.03
CA ILE A 104 -3.11 -27.01 0.81
C ILE A 104 -2.38 -25.94 0.04
N ASP A 105 -3.11 -25.25 -0.82
CA ASP A 105 -2.58 -24.09 -1.51
C ASP A 105 -3.03 -22.84 -0.78
N ILE A 106 -2.06 -22.08 -0.31
CA ILE A 106 -2.27 -20.80 0.35
C ILE A 106 -1.85 -19.67 -0.56
N SER A 107 -2.64 -18.61 -0.57
CA SER A 107 -2.25 -17.41 -1.27
C SER A 107 -1.29 -16.62 -0.41
N ALA A 108 -0.04 -16.54 -0.83
CA ALA A 108 0.90 -15.57 -0.29
C ALA A 108 0.70 -14.21 -1.00
N ILE A 109 1.50 -13.23 -0.67
CA ILE A 109 1.33 -11.89 -1.24
C ILE A 109 1.55 -11.88 -2.75
N ASP A 110 2.59 -12.54 -3.21
CA ASP A 110 3.02 -12.52 -4.62
C ASP A 110 2.64 -13.78 -5.41
N GLU A 111 2.40 -14.88 -4.74
CA GLU A 111 2.24 -16.18 -5.37
C GLU A 111 1.39 -17.14 -4.52
N ASN A 112 0.90 -18.19 -5.16
CA ASN A 112 0.28 -19.29 -4.43
C ASN A 112 1.34 -20.30 -4.04
N ILE A 113 1.33 -20.70 -2.78
CA ILE A 113 2.29 -21.65 -2.21
C ILE A 113 1.55 -22.91 -1.81
N SER A 114 2.05 -24.04 -2.26
CA SER A 114 1.58 -25.33 -1.77
C SER A 114 2.27 -25.68 -0.46
N LEU A 115 1.50 -25.71 0.60
CA LEU A 115 1.96 -26.04 1.94
C LEU A 115 1.56 -27.49 2.28
N LEU A 116 2.54 -28.26 2.71
CA LEU A 116 2.27 -29.60 3.25
C LEU A 116 2.01 -29.47 4.75
N VAL A 117 0.79 -29.75 5.15
CA VAL A 117 0.40 -29.80 6.55
C VAL A 117 0.71 -31.17 7.11
N PRO A 118 1.50 -31.27 8.18
CA PRO A 118 1.76 -32.56 8.79
C PRO A 118 0.51 -33.14 9.43
N GLN A 119 0.45 -34.46 9.48
CA GLN A 119 -0.63 -35.15 10.15
C GLN A 119 -0.60 -34.90 11.67
N GLY A 120 -1.78 -34.78 12.28
CA GLY A 120 -1.87 -34.59 13.72
C GLY A 120 -1.61 -33.16 14.19
N ILE A 121 -1.71 -32.17 13.30
CA ILE A 121 -1.53 -30.78 13.66
C ILE A 121 -2.71 -30.29 14.53
N GLU A 122 -2.39 -29.49 15.54
CA GLU A 122 -3.37 -28.93 16.46
C GLU A 122 -3.85 -27.54 16.03
N SER A 123 -5.05 -27.19 16.45
CA SER A 123 -5.57 -25.83 16.24
C SER A 123 -4.77 -24.81 17.05
N GLY A 124 -4.33 -23.74 16.39
CA GLY A 124 -3.47 -22.72 16.99
C GLY A 124 -1.98 -22.95 16.73
N GLU A 125 -1.60 -24.08 16.14
CA GLU A 125 -0.24 -24.36 15.75
C GLU A 125 0.17 -23.46 14.57
N LYS A 126 1.43 -23.07 14.52
CA LYS A 126 1.95 -22.16 13.52
C LYS A 126 2.95 -22.85 12.60
N ILE A 127 2.74 -22.70 11.31
CA ILE A 127 3.68 -23.19 10.29
C ILE A 127 4.41 -22.00 9.70
N THR A 128 5.73 -21.99 9.78
CA THR A 128 6.57 -20.91 9.28
C THR A 128 7.15 -21.29 7.92
N ILE A 129 6.95 -20.41 6.95
CA ILE A 129 7.48 -20.54 5.60
C ILE A 129 8.54 -19.48 5.41
N PRO A 130 9.83 -19.84 5.26
CA PRO A 130 10.90 -18.87 5.11
C PRO A 130 10.83 -18.15 3.75
N ASN A 131 11.30 -16.92 3.71
CA ASN A 131 11.41 -16.10 2.50
C ASN A 131 10.09 -15.82 1.79
N LYS A 132 8.96 -15.88 2.46
CA LYS A 132 7.62 -15.58 1.92
C LYS A 132 6.91 -14.46 2.67
N GLY A 133 7.59 -13.80 3.58
CA GLY A 133 7.09 -12.67 4.33
C GLY A 133 7.21 -11.33 3.59
N TYR A 134 7.26 -10.27 4.35
CA TYR A 134 7.35 -8.91 3.84
C TYR A 134 8.78 -8.58 3.41
N LYS A 135 8.94 -7.91 2.27
CA LYS A 135 10.24 -7.47 1.79
C LYS A 135 10.77 -6.33 2.65
N ASP A 136 12.05 -6.37 2.99
CA ASP A 136 12.69 -5.35 3.82
C ASP A 136 13.20 -4.13 3.03
N GLY A 137 13.11 -4.18 1.70
CA GLY A 137 13.64 -3.14 0.82
C GLY A 137 15.15 -3.25 0.52
N GLN A 138 15.85 -4.16 1.20
CA GLN A 138 17.28 -4.38 1.02
C GLN A 138 17.61 -5.72 0.32
N GLY A 139 16.63 -6.35 -0.26
CA GLY A 139 16.75 -7.65 -0.90
C GLY A 139 16.46 -8.84 0.00
N GLY A 140 16.20 -8.61 1.30
CA GLY A 140 15.75 -9.61 2.25
C GLY A 140 14.24 -9.75 2.29
N ARG A 141 13.78 -10.86 2.80
CA ARG A 141 12.37 -11.15 3.00
C ARG A 141 12.17 -11.81 4.36
N GLY A 142 11.11 -11.42 5.08
CA GLY A 142 10.73 -12.07 6.31
C GLY A 142 10.07 -13.42 6.09
N GLU A 143 9.45 -13.94 7.10
CA GLU A 143 8.78 -15.24 7.09
C GLU A 143 7.27 -15.07 6.98
N LEU A 144 6.63 -16.03 6.33
CA LEU A 144 5.18 -16.16 6.35
C LEU A 144 4.81 -17.17 7.43
N VAL A 145 4.09 -16.73 8.44
CA VAL A 145 3.61 -17.56 9.54
C VAL A 145 2.13 -17.85 9.34
N ALA A 146 1.82 -19.10 9.13
CA ALA A 146 0.45 -19.57 8.96
C ALA A 146 -0.05 -20.23 10.23
N GLU A 147 -1.05 -19.64 10.87
CA GLU A 147 -1.70 -20.20 12.04
C GLU A 147 -2.85 -21.12 11.61
N VAL A 148 -2.80 -22.34 12.07
CA VAL A 148 -3.81 -23.36 11.76
C VAL A 148 -5.05 -23.18 12.64
N LYS A 149 -6.20 -23.07 12.00
CA LYS A 149 -7.50 -23.09 12.67
C LYS A 149 -8.35 -24.21 12.14
N ILE A 150 -8.76 -25.11 13.03
CA ILE A 150 -9.63 -26.22 12.68
C ILE A 150 -11.07 -25.75 12.77
N MET A 151 -11.78 -25.86 11.65
CA MET A 151 -13.20 -25.50 11.55
C MET A 151 -14.04 -26.69 11.08
N ILE A 152 -15.21 -26.83 11.68
CA ILE A 152 -16.20 -27.80 11.23
C ILE A 152 -17.03 -27.15 10.12
N PRO A 153 -17.09 -27.74 8.91
CA PRO A 153 -17.90 -27.20 7.84
C PRO A 153 -19.39 -27.27 8.23
N LYS A 154 -20.13 -26.24 7.89
CA LYS A 154 -21.57 -26.18 8.17
C LYS A 154 -22.40 -27.11 7.29
N HIS A 155 -21.83 -27.48 6.15
CA HIS A 155 -22.42 -28.39 5.19
C HIS A 155 -21.35 -29.36 4.70
N LEU A 156 -21.69 -30.62 4.71
CA LEU A 156 -20.87 -31.70 4.14
C LEU A 156 -21.28 -31.95 2.68
#